data_ad0c60b95cdcb5ee9e0603c5f3283647
#
_entry.id   ad0c60b95cdcb5ee9e0603c5f3283647
#
_cell.length_a   1.000
_cell.length_b   1.000
_cell.length_c   1.000
_cell.angle_alpha   90.00
_cell.angle_beta   90.00
_cell.angle_gamma   90.00
#
_symmetry.space_group_name_H-M   'P 1'
#
loop_
_entity.id
_entity.type
_entity.pdbx_description
1 polymer ?
#
loop_
_entity_poly.entity_id
_entity_poly.type
_entity_poly.pdbx_seq_one_letter_code
_entity_poly.pdbx_strand_id
1 'polypeptide(L)'
;NAAFTAAVNHATVYDPAGAVVAGYLDQVVADDAVLTTALAHAADLAERLDSDAFALTRTNCRGASLDLIRSGLAADIATFVVKVPEA
;
A
#
# COMPACT_ATOMS: atom_id res chain seq x y z
N ASN A 1 5.33 -13.64 1.04
CA ASN A 1 4.95 -14.25 -0.23
C ASN A 1 6.00 -13.96 -1.32
N ALA A 2 5.84 -14.55 -2.51
CA ALA A 2 6.80 -14.42 -3.60
C ALA A 2 6.93 -12.96 -4.10
N ALA A 3 5.83 -12.22 -4.19
CA ALA A 3 5.83 -10.82 -4.62
C ALA A 3 6.56 -9.93 -3.60
N PHE A 4 6.32 -10.14 -2.32
CA PHE A 4 7.02 -9.43 -1.25
C PHE A 4 8.53 -9.68 -1.31
N THR A 5 8.94 -10.94 -1.45
CA THR A 5 10.35 -11.32 -1.54
C THR A 5 11.02 -10.68 -2.75
N ALA A 6 10.37 -10.70 -3.91
CA ALA A 6 10.89 -10.08 -5.12
C ALA A 6 11.08 -8.56 -4.95
N ALA A 7 10.09 -7.86 -4.36
CA ALA A 7 10.17 -6.42 -4.19
C ALA A 7 11.22 -6.02 -3.14
N VAL A 8 11.26 -6.70 -2.00
CA VAL A 8 12.07 -6.30 -0.85
C VAL A 8 13.49 -6.86 -0.94
N ASN A 9 13.62 -8.16 -1.20
CA ASN A 9 14.94 -8.82 -1.19
C ASN A 9 15.66 -8.77 -2.53
N HIS A 10 14.92 -8.79 -3.64
CA HIS A 10 15.49 -8.79 -4.98
C HIS A 10 15.44 -7.43 -5.66
N ALA A 11 14.83 -6.42 -5.01
CA ALA A 11 14.67 -5.07 -5.55
C ALA A 11 14.04 -5.06 -6.96
N THR A 12 13.08 -5.94 -7.19
CA THR A 12 12.39 -6.05 -8.48
C THR A 12 11.58 -4.79 -8.76
N VAL A 13 11.76 -4.23 -9.95
CA VAL A 13 10.97 -3.09 -10.44
C VAL A 13 9.87 -3.63 -11.35
N TYR A 14 8.64 -3.23 -11.08
CA TYR A 14 7.47 -3.65 -11.85
C TYR A 14 7.00 -2.54 -12.78
N ASP A 15 6.61 -2.89 -14.01
CA ASP A 15 5.76 -2.02 -14.80
C ASP A 15 4.32 -2.04 -14.23
N PRO A 16 3.41 -1.13 -14.68
CA PRO A 16 2.05 -1.11 -14.12
C PRO A 16 1.31 -2.45 -14.22
N ALA A 17 1.39 -3.13 -15.36
CA ALA A 17 0.73 -4.43 -15.56
C ALA A 17 1.33 -5.49 -14.64
N GLY A 18 2.64 -5.53 -14.48
CA GLY A 18 3.32 -6.44 -13.57
C GLY A 18 2.96 -6.18 -12.11
N ALA A 19 2.79 -4.91 -11.74
CA ALA A 19 2.37 -4.54 -10.38
C ALA A 19 0.94 -5.02 -10.06
N VAL A 20 0.03 -5.05 -11.04
CA VAL A 20 -1.30 -5.64 -10.86
C VAL A 20 -1.20 -7.14 -10.62
N VAL A 21 -0.42 -7.84 -11.42
CA VAL A 21 -0.22 -9.30 -11.26
C VAL A 21 0.41 -9.61 -9.90
N ALA A 22 1.38 -8.81 -9.46
CA ALA A 22 2.03 -8.99 -8.16
C ALA A 22 1.13 -8.63 -6.97
N GLY A 23 0.06 -7.87 -7.17
CA GLY A 23 -0.89 -7.50 -6.12
C GLY A 23 -0.64 -6.13 -5.50
N TYR A 24 0.27 -5.32 -6.05
CA TYR A 24 0.53 -3.96 -5.54
C TYR A 24 -0.45 -2.93 -6.10
N LEU A 25 -1.04 -3.19 -7.24
CA LEU A 25 -2.07 -2.34 -7.85
C LEU A 25 -3.31 -3.18 -8.15
N ASP A 26 -4.46 -2.55 -8.07
CA ASP A 26 -5.74 -3.20 -8.40
C ASP A 26 -6.06 -3.11 -9.88
N GLN A 27 -5.74 -1.97 -10.50
CA GLN A 27 -6.14 -1.69 -11.86
C GLN A 27 -5.22 -0.66 -12.51
N VAL A 28 -4.99 -0.80 -13.81
CA VAL A 28 -4.29 0.19 -14.63
C VAL A 28 -5.28 0.86 -15.56
N VAL A 29 -5.27 2.18 -15.58
CA VAL A 29 -6.16 3.01 -16.42
C VAL A 29 -5.35 4.11 -17.10
N ALA A 30 -5.94 4.79 -18.08
CA ALA A 30 -5.31 5.95 -18.70
C ALA A 30 -5.08 7.08 -17.69
N ASP A 31 -4.07 7.92 -17.91
CA ASP A 31 -3.66 8.97 -16.99
C ASP A 31 -4.80 9.92 -16.60
N ASP A 32 -5.66 10.27 -17.54
CA ASP A 32 -6.79 11.17 -17.32
C ASP A 32 -8.00 10.49 -16.66
N ALA A 33 -7.97 9.17 -16.49
CA ALA A 33 -9.06 8.40 -15.90
C ALA A 33 -8.79 7.97 -14.45
N VAL A 34 -7.64 8.28 -13.89
CA VAL A 34 -7.24 7.78 -12.56
C VAL A 34 -8.20 8.26 -11.47
N LEU A 35 -8.44 9.55 -11.38
CA LEU A 35 -9.32 10.09 -10.35
C LEU A 35 -10.76 9.61 -10.50
N THR A 36 -11.30 9.64 -11.71
CA THR A 36 -12.67 9.20 -12.00
C THR A 36 -12.84 7.72 -11.65
N THR A 37 -11.90 6.87 -12.03
CA THR A 37 -11.93 5.43 -11.74
C THR A 37 -11.81 5.18 -10.23
N ALA A 38 -10.92 5.87 -9.55
CA ALA A 38 -10.75 5.73 -8.10
C ALA A 38 -12.01 6.14 -7.33
N LEU A 39 -12.64 7.25 -7.71
CA LEU A 39 -13.89 7.71 -7.10
C LEU A 39 -15.05 6.73 -7.34
N ALA A 40 -15.16 6.19 -8.53
CA ALA A 40 -16.19 5.18 -8.86
C ALA A 40 -15.99 3.90 -8.05
N HIS A 41 -14.75 3.45 -7.92
CA HIS A 41 -14.42 2.26 -7.11
C HIS A 41 -14.72 2.49 -5.64
N ALA A 42 -14.35 3.65 -5.11
CA ALA A 42 -14.65 4.00 -3.72
C ALA A 42 -16.15 4.08 -3.45
N ALA A 43 -16.93 4.67 -4.37
CA ALA A 43 -18.38 4.73 -4.26
C ALA A 43 -19.03 3.34 -4.28
N ASP A 44 -18.55 2.45 -5.14
CA ASP A 44 -19.02 1.06 -5.20
C ASP A 44 -18.74 0.32 -3.90
N LEU A 45 -17.54 0.46 -3.36
CA LEU A 45 -17.19 -0.15 -2.06
C LEU A 45 -18.04 0.42 -0.92
N ALA A 46 -18.30 1.73 -0.91
CA ALA A 46 -19.11 2.38 0.11
C ALA A 46 -20.57 1.86 0.10
N GLU A 47 -21.12 1.54 -1.08
CA GLU A 47 -22.45 0.96 -1.18
C GLU A 47 -22.50 -0.50 -0.72
N ARG A 48 -21.48 -1.29 -1.05
CA ARG A 48 -21.49 -2.74 -0.81
C ARG A 48 -21.03 -3.14 0.58
N LEU A 49 -20.23 -2.30 1.24
CA LEU A 49 -19.62 -2.64 2.52
C LEU A 49 -20.31 -1.93 3.67
N ASP A 50 -20.51 -2.65 4.78
CA ASP A 50 -20.90 -2.05 6.04
C ASP A 50 -19.72 -1.29 6.63
N SER A 51 -19.91 0.02 6.89
CA SER A 51 -18.82 0.90 7.34
C SER A 51 -18.20 0.46 8.65
N ASP A 52 -19.03 0.06 9.62
CA ASP A 52 -18.56 -0.35 10.95
C ASP A 52 -17.84 -1.69 10.90
N ALA A 53 -18.39 -2.64 10.15
CA ALA A 53 -17.77 -3.96 9.96
C ALA A 53 -16.45 -3.84 9.19
N PHE A 54 -16.40 -2.98 8.18
CA PHE A 54 -15.17 -2.72 7.42
C PHE A 54 -14.08 -2.13 8.32
N ALA A 55 -14.41 -1.11 9.12
CA ALA A 55 -13.47 -0.47 10.03
C ALA A 55 -12.93 -1.46 11.07
N LEU A 56 -13.80 -2.29 11.64
CA LEU A 56 -13.43 -3.30 12.62
C LEU A 56 -12.50 -4.36 12.00
N THR A 57 -12.84 -4.86 10.82
CA THR A 57 -12.02 -5.83 10.10
C THR A 57 -10.64 -5.26 9.80
N ARG A 58 -10.59 -4.03 9.34
CA ARG A 58 -9.32 -3.35 9.04
C ARG A 58 -8.46 -3.20 10.29
N THR A 59 -9.05 -2.82 11.40
CA THR A 59 -8.34 -2.72 12.69
C THR A 59 -7.81 -4.09 13.12
N ASN A 60 -8.63 -5.14 13.04
CA ASN A 60 -8.22 -6.49 13.42
C ASN A 60 -7.09 -7.04 12.53
N CYS A 61 -7.15 -6.75 11.23
CA CYS A 61 -6.15 -7.25 10.29
C CYS A 61 -4.83 -6.46 10.31
N ARG A 62 -4.87 -5.16 10.61
CA ARG A 62 -3.73 -4.26 10.42
C ARG A 62 -3.26 -3.54 11.68
N GLY A 63 -4.02 -3.63 12.78
CA GLY A 63 -3.73 -2.87 14.00
C GLY A 63 -2.36 -3.16 14.57
N ALA A 64 -2.00 -4.44 14.69
CA ALA A 64 -0.69 -4.84 15.21
C ALA A 64 0.47 -4.33 14.34
N SER A 65 0.34 -4.40 13.02
CA SER A 65 1.34 -3.87 12.09
C SER A 65 1.48 -2.35 12.19
N LEU A 66 0.36 -1.64 12.33
CA LEU A 66 0.36 -0.19 12.50
C LEU A 66 1.04 0.23 13.81
N ASP A 67 0.78 -0.48 14.90
CA ASP A 67 1.41 -0.22 16.19
C ASP A 67 2.92 -0.45 16.12
N LEU A 68 3.34 -1.50 15.46
CA LEU A 68 4.76 -1.80 15.26
C LEU A 68 5.45 -0.70 14.43
N ILE A 69 4.81 -0.23 13.36
CA ILE A 69 5.33 0.85 12.53
C ILE A 69 5.44 2.14 13.34
N ARG A 70 4.41 2.52 14.09
CA ARG A 70 4.42 3.73 14.92
C ARG A 70 5.51 3.70 15.98
N SER A 71 5.70 2.57 16.65
CA SER A 71 6.72 2.44 17.70
C SER A 71 8.14 2.43 17.14
N GLY A 72 8.34 1.97 15.91
CA GLY A 72 9.66 1.92 15.27
C GLY A 72 9.99 3.12 14.39
N LEU A 73 9.04 4.03 14.16
CA LEU A 73 9.17 5.06 13.13
C LEU A 73 10.36 6.01 13.35
N ALA A 74 10.58 6.46 14.58
CA ALA A 74 11.67 7.39 14.89
C ALA A 74 13.05 6.76 14.63
N ALA A 75 13.22 5.50 15.01
CA ALA A 75 14.46 4.75 14.76
C ALA A 75 14.68 4.51 13.25
N ASP A 76 13.63 4.18 12.52
CA ASP A 76 13.68 3.96 11.07
C ASP A 76 14.06 5.24 10.33
N ILE A 77 13.46 6.38 10.70
CA ILE A 77 13.79 7.68 10.10
C ILE A 77 15.25 8.06 10.40
N ALA A 78 15.71 7.88 11.62
CA ALA A 78 17.10 8.17 12.01
C ALA A 78 18.09 7.35 11.19
N THR A 79 17.80 6.07 10.96
CA THR A 79 18.62 5.19 10.14
C THR A 79 18.69 5.68 8.69
N PHE A 80 17.57 6.08 8.13
CA PHE A 80 17.47 6.60 6.78
C PHE A 80 18.27 7.90 6.59
N VAL A 81 18.12 8.85 7.51
CA VAL A 81 18.82 10.14 7.46
C VAL A 81 20.35 9.98 7.52
N VAL A 82 20.83 9.06 8.36
CA VAL A 82 22.27 8.77 8.46
C VAL A 82 22.85 8.21 7.16
N LYS A 83 22.05 7.46 6.39
CA LYS A 83 22.49 6.81 5.15
C LYS A 83 22.37 7.69 3.90
N VAL A 84 21.66 8.80 3.97
CA VAL A 84 21.52 9.71 2.84
C VAL A 84 22.78 10.57 2.74
N PRO A 85 23.52 10.51 1.57
CA PRO A 85 24.71 11.34 1.40
C PRO A 85 24.34 12.82 1.40
N GLU A 86 25.15 13.66 2.04
CA GLU A 86 25.00 15.11 1.95
C GLU A 86 25.33 15.56 0.52
N ALA A 87 24.50 16.47 -0.01
CA ALA A 87 24.69 17.02 -1.34
C ALA A 87 25.88 18.00 -1.39
#